data_9b3704069a66a9d132e09fe40aba4e89
#
_entry.id   9b3704069a66a9d132e09fe40aba4e89
#
_cell.length_a   1.000
_cell.length_b   1.000
_cell.length_c   1.000
_cell.angle_alpha   90.00
_cell.angle_beta   90.00
_cell.angle_gamma   90.00
#
_symmetry.space_group_name_H-M   'P 1'
#
loop_
_entity.id
_entity.type
_entity.pdbx_description
1 polymer ?
#
loop_
_entity_poly.entity_id
_entity_poly.type
_entity_poly.pdbx_seq_one_letter_code
_entity_poly.pdbx_strand_id
1 'polypeptide(L)'
;MLLGALALPHLALAHPRAGHRPAVRTERVGIASYYGWRHQGLRTASGARFNPMAFTAASPSLPFGSRVRVTDRRTGRSVVVVINDRLPSFHHRLIDLSVAAARELGILRQGIAWVTLVPARGA
;
A
#
# COMPACT_ATOMS: atom_id res chain seq x y z
N MET A 1 -14.83 17.02 48.07
CA MET A 1 -14.47 16.78 47.60
C MET A 1 -13.90 16.13 46.75
N LEU A 2 -13.98 16.06 46.70
CA LEU A 2 -13.53 15.56 45.92
C LEU A 2 -13.01 15.24 45.03
N LEU A 3 -12.98 15.23 44.84
CA LEU A 3 -12.56 14.99 44.00
C LEU A 3 -12.00 14.49 43.29
N GLY A 4 -11.98 14.35 43.18
CA GLY A 4 -11.46 14.01 42.43
C GLY A 4 -11.14 13.43 41.81
N ALA A 5 -11.30 13.52 41.78
CA ALA A 5 -10.93 13.12 41.06
C ALA A 5 -10.66 12.68 40.29
N LEU A 6 -10.73 12.84 40.18
CA LEU A 6 -10.49 12.52 39.36
C LEU A 6 -9.91 12.22 38.59
N ALA A 7 -9.81 12.31 38.47
CA ALA A 7 -9.25 12.07 37.63
C ALA A 7 -8.68 11.45 37.04
N LEU A 8 -8.62 11.25 37.05
CA LEU A 8 -8.10 10.71 36.30
C LEU A 8 -7.85 10.11 35.47
N PRO A 9 -8.03 10.06 35.29
CA PRO A 9 -7.81 9.49 34.34
C PRO A 9 -7.43 9.21 33.49
N HIS A 10 -7.59 9.39 33.36
CA HIS A 10 -7.38 9.15 32.30
C HIS A 10 -6.52 8.75 31.78
N LEU A 11 -6.47 8.84 32.30
CA LEU A 11 -5.78 8.55 31.81
C LEU A 11 -5.23 7.88 31.29
N ALA A 12 -5.28 7.78 31.41
CA ALA A 12 -4.85 7.17 30.87
C ALA A 12 -4.70 6.52 30.20
N LEU A 13 -5.02 6.54 30.05
CA LEU A 13 -4.95 5.99 29.32
C LEU A 13 -4.35 5.84 28.52
N ALA A 14 -4.31 6.26 28.70
CA ALA A 14 -3.82 6.37 27.87
C ALA A 14 -2.87 5.86 27.21
N HIS A 15 -2.51 5.60 27.47
CA HIS A 15 -1.72 5.13 26.89
C HIS A 15 -1.40 4.11 26.32
N PRO A 16 -1.60 3.83 26.57
CA PRO A 16 -0.96 2.82 26.08
C PRO A 16 -1.02 2.52 24.75
N ARG A 17 -1.83 2.74 24.30
CA ARG A 17 -1.78 2.73 23.10
C ARG A 17 -0.65 2.55 22.50
N ALA A 18 -0.01 2.67 23.05
CA ALA A 18 1.29 2.70 22.63
C ALA A 18 1.71 1.66 21.68
N GLY A 19 1.37 0.50 21.83
CA GLY A 19 1.95 -0.53 21.03
C GLY A 19 1.71 -0.47 19.57
N HIS A 20 0.86 0.37 19.11
CA HIS A 20 0.54 0.32 17.74
C HIS A 20 1.30 1.22 16.88
N ARG A 21 2.18 1.94 17.44
CA ARG A 21 2.87 2.92 16.73
C ARG A 21 3.44 2.53 15.44
N PRO A 22 4.06 1.38 15.28
CA PRO A 22 4.73 1.06 14.03
C PRO A 22 3.80 1.10 12.83
N ALA A 23 2.58 0.65 13.02
CA ALA A 23 1.67 0.62 11.89
C ALA A 23 1.39 2.01 11.37
N VAL A 24 1.30 2.96 12.25
CA VAL A 24 1.01 4.32 11.85
C VAL A 24 2.12 4.87 10.98
N ARG A 25 3.35 4.49 11.31
CA ARG A 25 4.46 5.08 10.63
C ARG A 25 4.75 4.49 9.31
N THR A 26 4.02 3.49 8.89
CA THR A 26 4.31 2.84 7.63
C THR A 26 3.50 3.40 6.47
N GLU A 27 2.66 4.39 6.71
CA GLU A 27 1.93 5.02 5.63
C GLU A 27 2.90 5.78 4.73
N ARG A 28 2.74 5.61 3.41
CA ARG A 28 3.58 6.27 2.43
C ARG A 28 2.71 6.94 1.38
N VAL A 29 3.18 8.05 0.85
CA VAL A 29 2.46 8.81 -0.16
C VAL A 29 3.39 9.00 -1.35
N GLY A 30 2.88 8.80 -2.53
CA GLY A 30 3.67 9.00 -3.74
C GLY A 30 2.89 8.64 -5.00
N ILE A 31 3.64 8.48 -6.09
CA ILE A 31 3.05 8.23 -7.39
C ILE A 31 2.96 6.74 -7.65
N ALA A 32 1.78 6.30 -8.08
CA ALA A 32 1.57 4.96 -8.60
C ALA A 32 1.45 5.02 -10.11
N SER A 33 1.95 4.00 -10.77
CA SER A 33 1.71 3.77 -12.19
C SER A 33 1.39 2.29 -12.37
N TYR A 34 1.30 1.82 -13.61
CA TYR A 34 1.09 0.40 -13.82
C TYR A 34 1.84 -0.04 -15.07
N TYR A 35 2.14 -1.34 -15.15
CA TYR A 35 2.83 -1.91 -16.29
C TYR A 35 1.86 -2.81 -17.06
N GLY A 36 2.12 -2.91 -18.34
CA GLY A 36 1.09 -3.37 -19.24
C GLY A 36 1.17 -4.85 -19.59
N TRP A 37 0.37 -5.21 -20.57
CA TRP A 37 0.15 -6.58 -20.98
C TRP A 37 1.40 -7.27 -21.52
N ARG A 38 2.33 -6.51 -22.10
CA ARG A 38 3.50 -7.15 -22.71
C ARG A 38 4.44 -7.79 -21.70
N HIS A 39 4.21 -7.56 -20.42
CA HIS A 39 4.97 -8.25 -19.39
C HIS A 39 4.37 -9.59 -19.02
N GLN A 40 3.24 -9.95 -19.62
CA GLN A 40 2.54 -11.18 -19.26
C GLN A 40 3.45 -12.39 -19.45
N GLY A 41 3.48 -13.26 -18.45
CA GLY A 41 4.25 -14.49 -18.50
C GLY A 41 5.72 -14.35 -18.21
N LEU A 42 6.27 -13.13 -18.16
CA LEU A 42 7.66 -12.94 -17.81
C LEU A 42 7.84 -13.16 -16.32
N ARG A 43 9.04 -13.57 -15.94
CA ARG A 43 9.31 -13.76 -14.53
C ARG A 43 9.49 -12.42 -13.85
N THR A 44 8.89 -12.28 -12.68
CA THR A 44 9.09 -11.12 -11.83
C THR A 44 10.33 -11.36 -10.96
N ALA A 45 10.76 -10.32 -10.24
CA ALA A 45 11.93 -10.42 -9.38
C ALA A 45 11.75 -11.44 -8.27
N SER A 46 10.52 -11.73 -7.86
CA SER A 46 10.25 -12.75 -6.85
C SER A 46 10.36 -14.17 -7.41
N GLY A 47 10.47 -14.32 -8.72
CA GLY A 47 10.48 -15.62 -9.37
C GLY A 47 9.13 -16.06 -9.88
N ALA A 48 8.06 -15.39 -9.50
CA ALA A 48 6.73 -15.71 -10.00
C ALA A 48 6.57 -15.20 -11.43
N ARG A 49 5.69 -15.82 -12.20
CA ARG A 49 5.37 -15.27 -13.51
C ARG A 49 4.37 -14.16 -13.37
N PHE A 50 4.57 -13.09 -14.14
CA PHE A 50 3.65 -11.96 -14.10
C PHE A 50 2.31 -12.35 -14.74
N ASN A 51 1.25 -12.08 -14.02
CA ASN A 51 -0.11 -12.24 -14.52
C ASN A 51 -0.81 -10.89 -14.42
N PRO A 52 -1.09 -10.24 -15.56
CA PRO A 52 -1.72 -8.92 -15.52
C PRO A 52 -3.11 -8.92 -14.90
N MET A 53 -3.75 -10.07 -14.78
CA MET A 53 -5.08 -10.16 -14.18
C MET A 53 -5.03 -10.41 -12.67
N ALA A 54 -3.86 -10.63 -12.10
CA ALA A 54 -3.71 -10.79 -10.66
C ALA A 54 -3.51 -9.43 -10.01
N PHE A 55 -3.85 -9.32 -8.75
CA PHE A 55 -3.67 -8.08 -8.00
C PHE A 55 -2.27 -8.07 -7.39
N THR A 56 -1.29 -7.65 -8.16
CA THR A 56 0.11 -7.62 -7.75
C THR A 56 0.73 -6.28 -8.10
N ALA A 57 1.93 -6.06 -7.58
CA ALA A 57 2.64 -4.81 -7.85
C ALA A 57 4.15 -4.96 -7.66
N ALA A 58 4.88 -4.02 -8.25
CA ALA A 58 6.30 -3.86 -8.05
C ALA A 58 6.55 -2.70 -7.10
N SER A 59 7.51 -2.86 -6.22
CA SER A 59 7.90 -1.84 -5.24
C SER A 59 9.41 -1.73 -5.21
N PRO A 60 9.95 -0.53 -4.93
CA PRO A 60 11.40 -0.39 -4.78
C PRO A 60 11.96 -1.20 -3.63
N SER A 61 11.21 -1.37 -2.55
CA SER A 61 11.81 -1.92 -1.33
C SER A 61 10.91 -2.79 -0.47
N LEU A 62 9.60 -2.79 -0.68
CA LEU A 62 8.73 -3.58 0.19
C LEU A 62 9.00 -5.08 -0.02
N PRO A 63 9.00 -5.87 1.05
CA PRO A 63 9.31 -7.30 0.92
C PRO A 63 8.33 -8.02 0.01
N PHE A 64 8.83 -8.99 -0.74
CA PHE A 64 7.97 -9.84 -1.55
C PHE A 64 6.98 -10.57 -0.65
N GLY A 65 5.72 -10.65 -1.11
CA GLY A 65 4.65 -11.23 -0.32
C GLY A 65 3.92 -10.24 0.55
N SER A 66 4.42 -9.01 0.66
CA SER A 66 3.73 -7.97 1.42
C SER A 66 2.39 -7.68 0.79
N ARG A 67 1.36 -7.51 1.62
CA ARG A 67 0.06 -7.08 1.16
C ARG A 67 -0.10 -5.61 1.50
N VAL A 68 -0.47 -4.83 0.54
CA VAL A 68 -0.48 -3.38 0.66
C VAL A 68 -1.80 -2.85 0.11
N ARG A 69 -2.44 -1.96 0.86
CA ARG A 69 -3.62 -1.25 0.36
C ARG A 69 -3.16 0.04 -0.29
N VAL A 70 -3.55 0.20 -1.54
CA VAL A 70 -3.24 1.36 -2.35
C VAL A 70 -4.52 2.17 -2.48
N THR A 71 -4.50 3.41 -2.07
CA THR A 71 -5.69 4.28 -2.14
C THR A 71 -5.38 5.48 -3.03
N ASP A 72 -6.21 5.71 -4.02
CA ASP A 72 -6.14 6.91 -4.86
C ASP A 72 -6.58 8.10 -4.03
N ARG A 73 -5.70 9.07 -3.87
CA ARG A 73 -5.97 10.21 -2.99
C ARG A 73 -7.04 11.13 -3.55
N ARG A 74 -7.25 11.08 -4.85
CA ARG A 74 -8.26 11.95 -5.47
C ARG A 74 -9.66 11.38 -5.34
N THR A 75 -9.81 10.06 -5.49
CA THR A 75 -11.13 9.44 -5.55
C THR A 75 -11.50 8.68 -4.29
N GLY A 76 -10.51 8.28 -3.49
CA GLY A 76 -10.74 7.44 -2.34
C GLY A 76 -10.87 5.96 -2.67
N ARG A 77 -10.79 5.58 -3.95
CA ARG A 77 -10.84 4.17 -4.32
C ARG A 77 -9.58 3.47 -3.86
N SER A 78 -9.68 2.20 -3.57
CA SER A 78 -8.52 1.45 -3.10
C SER A 78 -8.51 0.04 -3.66
N VAL A 79 -7.33 -0.58 -3.60
CA VAL A 79 -7.12 -1.97 -4.00
C VAL A 79 -6.01 -2.53 -3.13
N VAL A 80 -6.11 -3.81 -2.79
CA VAL A 80 -5.06 -4.51 -2.06
C VAL A 80 -4.26 -5.33 -3.05
N VAL A 81 -2.94 -5.20 -3.01
CA VAL A 81 -2.05 -5.91 -3.91
C VAL A 81 -0.98 -6.66 -3.12
N VAL A 82 -0.40 -7.67 -3.75
CA VAL A 82 0.73 -8.41 -3.22
C VAL A 82 1.98 -7.96 -3.97
N ILE A 83 3.02 -7.61 -3.23
CA ILE A 83 4.28 -7.21 -3.83
C ILE A 83 5.01 -8.45 -4.31
N ASN A 84 5.33 -8.51 -5.60
CA ASN A 84 6.06 -9.65 -6.15
C ASN A 84 7.12 -9.25 -7.16
N ASP A 85 7.42 -7.95 -7.27
CA ASP A 85 8.39 -7.50 -8.24
C ASP A 85 9.12 -6.27 -7.70
N ARG A 86 10.19 -5.87 -8.40
CA ARG A 86 11.00 -4.71 -8.01
C ARG A 86 10.88 -3.62 -9.04
N LEU A 87 10.73 -2.41 -8.52
CA LEU A 87 10.69 -1.20 -9.30
C LEU A 87 11.99 -0.44 -9.01
N PRO A 88 12.79 -0.11 -10.02
CA PRO A 88 14.02 0.63 -9.76
C PRO A 88 13.72 1.96 -9.09
N SER A 89 14.46 2.25 -8.03
CA SER A 89 14.16 3.44 -7.22
C SER A 89 14.36 4.75 -7.99
N PHE A 90 15.19 4.73 -9.03
CA PHE A 90 15.43 5.96 -9.78
C PHE A 90 14.23 6.41 -10.60
N HIS A 91 13.18 5.60 -10.69
CA HIS A 91 11.97 6.02 -11.39
C HIS A 91 11.14 7.00 -10.58
N HIS A 92 11.45 7.19 -9.31
CA HIS A 92 10.72 8.12 -8.44
C HIS A 92 9.25 7.78 -8.32
N ARG A 93 8.91 6.51 -8.48
CA ARG A 93 7.54 6.04 -8.27
C ARG A 93 7.49 5.18 -7.03
N LEU A 94 6.36 5.26 -6.36
CA LEU A 94 6.17 4.52 -5.12
C LEU A 94 5.82 3.07 -5.38
N ILE A 95 5.04 2.82 -6.45
CA ILE A 95 4.54 1.49 -6.75
C ILE A 95 4.12 1.42 -8.21
N ASP A 96 4.25 0.25 -8.80
CA ASP A 96 3.85 -0.01 -10.17
C ASP A 96 2.87 -1.18 -10.14
N LEU A 97 1.63 -0.94 -10.52
CA LEU A 97 0.54 -1.90 -10.34
C LEU A 97 0.40 -2.81 -11.55
N SER A 98 -0.20 -3.97 -11.34
CA SER A 98 -0.65 -4.80 -12.45
C SER A 98 -1.85 -4.11 -13.13
N VAL A 99 -2.19 -4.59 -14.33
CA VAL A 99 -3.34 -4.05 -15.06
C VAL A 99 -4.62 -4.21 -14.26
N ALA A 100 -4.85 -5.38 -13.67
CA ALA A 100 -6.07 -5.63 -12.90
C ALA A 100 -6.16 -4.70 -11.69
N ALA A 101 -5.03 -4.48 -11.01
CA ALA A 101 -5.02 -3.57 -9.87
C ALA A 101 -5.28 -2.14 -10.31
N ALA A 102 -4.68 -1.72 -11.42
CA ALA A 102 -4.90 -0.37 -11.93
C ALA A 102 -6.35 -0.17 -12.35
N ARG A 103 -6.96 -1.20 -12.93
CA ARG A 103 -8.38 -1.13 -13.30
C ARG A 103 -9.24 -0.97 -12.07
N GLU A 104 -8.99 -1.76 -11.04
CA GLU A 104 -9.75 -1.69 -9.79
C GLU A 104 -9.60 -0.32 -9.14
N LEU A 105 -8.39 0.23 -9.18
CA LEU A 105 -8.13 1.56 -8.63
C LEU A 105 -8.74 2.67 -9.48
N GLY A 106 -9.04 2.38 -10.74
CA GLY A 106 -9.67 3.37 -11.63
C GLY A 106 -8.70 4.27 -12.35
N ILE A 107 -7.45 3.85 -12.54
CA ILE A 107 -6.43 4.72 -13.12
C ILE A 107 -5.93 4.29 -14.50
N LEU A 108 -6.63 3.37 -15.16
CA LEU A 108 -6.14 2.89 -16.45
C LEU A 108 -5.97 4.01 -17.47
N ARG A 109 -6.87 4.99 -17.48
CA ARG A 109 -6.82 6.03 -18.49
C ARG A 109 -5.73 7.04 -18.23
N GLN A 110 -5.62 7.54 -17.01
CA GLN A 110 -4.59 8.55 -16.74
C GLN A 110 -3.20 7.96 -16.57
N GLY A 111 -3.10 6.68 -16.24
CA GLY A 111 -1.81 6.00 -16.17
C GLY A 111 -1.06 6.19 -14.88
N ILE A 112 -1.27 7.27 -14.17
CA ILE A 112 -0.62 7.54 -12.90
C ILE A 112 -1.62 8.15 -11.93
N ALA A 113 -1.30 8.07 -10.64
CA ALA A 113 -2.13 8.67 -9.60
C ALA A 113 -1.29 8.92 -8.35
N TRP A 114 -1.68 9.94 -7.60
CA TRP A 114 -1.15 10.12 -6.26
C TRP A 114 -1.88 9.17 -5.35
N VAL A 115 -1.14 8.36 -4.63
CA VAL A 115 -1.72 7.30 -3.79
C VAL A 115 -1.11 7.30 -2.41
N THR A 116 -1.83 6.66 -1.50
CA THR A 116 -1.34 6.34 -0.17
C THR A 116 -1.20 4.82 -0.12
N LEU A 117 -0.09 4.36 0.47
CA LEU A 117 0.13 2.93 0.72
C LEU A 117 0.11 2.68 2.21
N VAL A 118 -0.62 1.67 2.64
CA VAL A 118 -0.56 1.20 4.02
C VAL A 118 -0.51 -0.32 4.01
N PRO A 119 0.09 -0.95 5.02
CA PRO A 119 0.05 -2.41 5.10
C PRO A 119 -1.38 -2.87 5.20
N ALA A 120 -1.71 -3.93 4.45
CA ALA A 120 -3.02 -4.54 4.54
C ALA A 120 -2.87 -5.84 5.29
N ARG A 121 -3.51 -5.91 6.49
CA ARG A 121 -3.38 -7.09 7.23
C ARG A 121 -4.55 -7.95 7.07
N GLY A 122 -4.42 -9.06 7.54
CA GLY A 122 -5.46 -9.96 7.72
C GLY A 122 -6.01 -10.47 6.51
N ALA A 123 -5.77 -10.18 5.62
CA ALA A 123 -6.52 -10.63 4.60
C ALA A 123 -6.76 -11.96 4.35
#